data_f6f82f08ebbd509a2bf5a2cbac89a286
#
_entry.id   f6f82f08ebbd509a2bf5a2cbac89a286
#
_cell.length_a   1.000
_cell.length_b   1.000
_cell.length_c   1.000
_cell.angle_alpha   90.00
_cell.angle_beta   90.00
_cell.angle_gamma   90.00
#
_symmetry.space_group_name_H-M   'P 1'
#
loop_
_entity.id
_entity.type
_entity.pdbx_description
1 polymer ?
#
loop_
_entity_poly.entity_id
_entity_poly.type
_entity_poly.pdbx_seq_one_letter_code
_entity_poly.pdbx_strand_id
1 'polypeptide(L)'
;MAYQALYRRWRPRTFEAVVGQSAICDTLRNSIKRHKISHAFLFSGPRGTGKTSCAKIFAKAINCMDSKDGEPCNQCSNCLAADKGILNDIIEIDAASNNGVDEIRAIRDKVKYAPTQGYYKVYIIDEVHMLSIGAFNALLKTLEEPPEHVVFILATTELQKVPATIISRTQRYNFKRISNDQLVARMKFILDQEKIAYDEKSLQVIAQVADGGMRDSLSILDQILSYDQAKINYKDTLAITGYADQVKIEALFLDLLNKKTSQALEEVEELLNNGASAKNILDEIINLVVKAMLAIKGDTTVTFLSANYLEQLRLISTQVLSQTLQLANDALNSLRYTNQQQIPLKVFVVRISTQDVNATGSQNDAAEIKQLQTKVEQLSLQVAELLKKANTSAIAKPSEILTEIKDKVRPTKAVNPSVATLKKKKTGLQLSTEANLKKVNVVLSQATKQDLNTIKDVWQQDMSSLLEVSQRALLEVLEPVAASPTQVVLKCKYEFWFERAMADENFITQLENNLEKLTQHKYQIVLVSENSWTTIRQEYVKKYKEHLIIAQKELASNPNEEVIKKAKSLFGDLVNVKDDSDL
;
A
#
# COMPACT_ATOMS: atom_id res chain seq x y z
N MET A 1 -6.19 -42.22 7.21
CA MET A 1 -6.29 -40.85 7.75
C MET A 1 -6.29 -39.89 6.58
N ALA A 2 -7.08 -38.83 6.61
CA ALA A 2 -7.02 -37.81 5.57
C ALA A 2 -5.63 -37.16 5.56
N TYR A 3 -5.07 -36.93 4.38
CA TYR A 3 -3.80 -36.23 4.20
C TYR A 3 -3.84 -34.85 4.85
N GLN A 4 -2.82 -34.51 5.62
CA GLN A 4 -2.68 -33.21 6.25
C GLN A 4 -1.37 -32.56 5.83
N ALA A 5 -1.46 -31.36 5.26
CA ALA A 5 -0.31 -30.62 4.77
C ALA A 5 0.75 -30.38 5.87
N LEU A 6 2.03 -30.40 5.49
CA LEU A 6 3.17 -30.28 6.40
C LEU A 6 3.09 -29.05 7.30
N TYR A 7 2.71 -27.90 6.74
CA TYR A 7 2.59 -26.65 7.52
C TYR A 7 1.52 -26.68 8.61
N ARG A 8 0.51 -27.61 8.50
CA ARG A 8 -0.49 -27.84 9.55
C ARG A 8 0.01 -28.86 10.57
N ARG A 9 0.59 -29.96 10.11
CA ARG A 9 1.08 -31.07 10.95
C ARG A 9 2.26 -30.62 11.83
N TRP A 10 3.18 -29.81 11.28
CA TRP A 10 4.36 -29.29 11.96
C TRP A 10 4.18 -27.88 12.54
N ARG A 11 2.94 -27.44 12.72
CA ARG A 11 2.64 -26.17 13.38
C ARG A 11 3.17 -26.20 14.83
N PRO A 12 3.94 -25.19 15.28
CA PRO A 12 4.52 -25.18 16.62
C PRO A 12 3.41 -25.17 17.69
N ARG A 13 3.59 -25.97 18.74
CA ARG A 13 2.68 -26.10 19.88
C ARG A 13 3.21 -25.46 21.16
N THR A 14 4.49 -25.07 21.17
CA THR A 14 5.21 -24.41 22.26
C THR A 14 5.95 -23.19 21.72
N PHE A 15 6.29 -22.22 22.56
CA PHE A 15 7.10 -21.07 22.16
C PHE A 15 8.52 -21.49 21.77
N GLU A 16 9.09 -22.51 22.41
CA GLU A 16 10.40 -23.07 22.07
C GLU A 16 10.45 -23.62 20.64
N ALA A 17 9.34 -24.17 20.15
CA ALA A 17 9.26 -24.70 18.79
C ALA A 17 9.09 -23.61 17.71
N VAL A 18 8.89 -22.34 18.09
CA VAL A 18 8.78 -21.22 17.15
C VAL A 18 10.16 -20.77 16.70
N VAL A 19 10.40 -20.81 15.39
CA VAL A 19 11.68 -20.46 14.80
C VAL A 19 11.79 -18.96 14.53
N GLY A 20 12.96 -18.37 14.81
CA GLY A 20 13.33 -17.01 14.39
C GLY A 20 12.72 -15.87 15.21
N GLN A 21 11.92 -16.17 16.26
CA GLN A 21 11.20 -15.15 17.06
C GLN A 21 11.53 -15.23 18.56
N SER A 22 12.74 -15.61 18.92
CA SER A 22 13.14 -15.88 20.32
C SER A 22 12.80 -14.73 21.29
N ALA A 23 13.15 -13.49 20.95
CA ALA A 23 12.89 -12.33 21.80
C ALA A 23 11.39 -12.10 22.07
N ILE A 24 10.52 -12.34 21.08
CA ILE A 24 9.08 -12.24 21.23
C ILE A 24 8.57 -13.37 22.12
N CYS A 25 8.97 -14.59 21.84
CA CYS A 25 8.59 -15.78 22.60
C CYS A 25 9.00 -15.66 24.07
N ASP A 26 10.22 -15.19 24.35
CA ASP A 26 10.73 -14.98 25.71
C ASP A 26 9.94 -13.89 26.43
N THR A 27 9.60 -12.81 25.75
CA THR A 27 8.78 -11.74 26.35
C THR A 27 7.38 -12.24 26.69
N LEU A 28 6.74 -13.00 25.80
CA LEU A 28 5.42 -13.59 26.04
C LEU A 28 5.46 -14.60 27.20
N ARG A 29 6.45 -15.50 27.24
CA ARG A 29 6.66 -16.43 28.36
C ARG A 29 6.85 -15.70 29.69
N ASN A 30 7.66 -14.65 29.70
CA ASN A 30 7.89 -13.85 30.90
C ASN A 30 6.64 -13.13 31.39
N SER A 31 5.76 -12.67 30.48
CA SER A 31 4.48 -12.06 30.85
C SER A 31 3.55 -13.05 31.56
N ILE A 32 3.55 -14.33 31.08
CA ILE A 32 2.79 -15.42 31.69
C ILE A 32 3.37 -15.75 33.08
N LYS A 33 4.69 -15.98 33.17
CA LYS A 33 5.37 -16.26 34.45
C LYS A 33 5.13 -15.23 35.54
N ARG A 34 5.04 -13.95 35.14
CA ARG A 34 4.85 -12.83 36.05
C ARG A 34 3.38 -12.52 36.31
N HIS A 35 2.45 -13.23 35.70
CA HIS A 35 1.03 -12.94 35.74
C HIS A 35 0.68 -11.49 35.33
N LYS A 36 1.48 -10.92 34.42
CA LYS A 36 1.29 -9.55 33.87
C LYS A 36 0.87 -9.66 32.40
N ILE A 37 -0.38 -10.04 32.19
CA ILE A 37 -0.95 -10.21 30.87
C ILE A 37 -1.68 -8.92 30.48
N SER A 38 -1.30 -8.31 29.37
CA SER A 38 -2.01 -7.14 28.83
C SER A 38 -3.36 -7.57 28.25
N HIS A 39 -4.34 -6.68 28.28
CA HIS A 39 -5.65 -6.92 27.71
C HIS A 39 -5.66 -7.00 26.18
N ALA A 40 -4.64 -6.42 25.50
CA ALA A 40 -4.58 -6.41 24.03
C ALA A 40 -3.14 -6.47 23.51
N PHE A 41 -2.93 -7.34 22.53
CA PHE A 41 -1.68 -7.58 21.82
C PHE A 41 -1.85 -7.32 20.33
N LEU A 42 -0.84 -6.73 19.68
CA LEU A 42 -0.81 -6.54 18.23
C LEU A 42 0.45 -7.21 17.65
N PHE A 43 0.25 -8.31 16.93
CA PHE A 43 1.31 -9.04 16.24
C PHE A 43 1.39 -8.58 14.79
N SER A 44 2.44 -7.86 14.43
CA SER A 44 2.68 -7.32 13.09
C SER A 44 3.90 -7.97 12.44
N GLY A 45 3.90 -8.12 11.13
CA GLY A 45 5.04 -8.63 10.37
C GLY A 45 4.67 -9.45 9.15
N PRO A 46 5.64 -9.88 8.32
CA PRO A 46 5.40 -10.60 7.07
C PRO A 46 4.57 -11.87 7.25
N ARG A 47 3.98 -12.34 6.14
CA ARG A 47 3.23 -13.59 6.11
C ARG A 47 4.15 -14.77 6.45
N GLY A 48 3.61 -15.82 7.05
CA GLY A 48 4.35 -17.07 7.32
C GLY A 48 5.36 -17.02 8.47
N THR A 49 5.53 -15.87 9.17
CA THR A 49 6.52 -15.68 10.25
C THR A 49 6.10 -16.20 11.64
N GLY A 50 4.90 -16.77 11.77
CA GLY A 50 4.44 -17.42 13.00
C GLY A 50 3.49 -16.61 13.88
N LYS A 51 2.97 -15.44 13.44
CA LYS A 51 2.04 -14.56 14.20
C LYS A 51 0.87 -15.33 14.80
N THR A 52 0.05 -15.95 13.96
CA THR A 52 -1.14 -16.70 14.38
C THR A 52 -0.79 -17.94 15.22
N SER A 53 0.38 -18.55 14.96
CA SER A 53 0.87 -19.69 15.77
C SER A 53 1.25 -19.24 17.18
N CYS A 54 2.00 -18.15 17.33
CA CYS A 54 2.31 -17.55 18.63
C CYS A 54 1.05 -17.10 19.37
N ALA A 55 0.06 -16.51 18.65
CA ALA A 55 -1.22 -16.15 19.24
C ALA A 55 -1.94 -17.35 19.85
N LYS A 56 -2.00 -18.47 19.13
CA LYS A 56 -2.61 -19.72 19.62
C LYS A 56 -1.84 -20.32 20.79
N ILE A 57 -0.50 -20.34 20.73
CA ILE A 57 0.33 -20.82 21.85
C ILE A 57 0.10 -19.96 23.08
N PHE A 58 0.08 -18.63 22.93
CA PHE A 58 -0.13 -17.71 24.03
C PHE A 58 -1.53 -17.89 24.64
N ALA A 59 -2.58 -17.94 23.81
CA ALA A 59 -3.96 -18.18 24.27
C ALA A 59 -4.11 -19.50 25.01
N LYS A 60 -3.43 -20.56 24.54
CA LYS A 60 -3.38 -21.86 25.19
C LYS A 60 -2.61 -21.81 26.52
N ALA A 61 -1.48 -21.12 26.56
CA ALA A 61 -0.62 -21.04 27.74
C ALA A 61 -1.28 -20.29 28.91
N ILE A 62 -1.99 -19.19 28.65
CA ILE A 62 -2.70 -18.41 29.69
C ILE A 62 -3.93 -19.13 30.24
N ASN A 63 -4.48 -20.11 29.48
CA ASN A 63 -5.61 -20.95 29.87
C ASN A 63 -5.16 -22.38 30.30
N CYS A 64 -3.86 -22.62 30.38
CA CYS A 64 -3.31 -23.91 30.77
C CYS A 64 -3.41 -24.12 32.29
N MET A 65 -3.90 -25.29 32.73
CA MET A 65 -4.03 -25.64 34.14
C MET A 65 -2.67 -25.91 34.82
N ASP A 66 -1.66 -26.37 34.04
CA ASP A 66 -0.32 -26.71 34.53
C ASP A 66 0.73 -26.09 33.58
N SER A 67 0.75 -24.77 33.54
CA SER A 67 1.75 -24.04 32.73
C SER A 67 3.11 -24.09 33.45
N LYS A 68 4.11 -24.63 32.80
CA LYS A 68 5.50 -24.67 33.32
C LYS A 68 6.34 -23.68 32.54
N ASP A 69 7.00 -22.79 33.26
CA ASP A 69 7.88 -21.79 32.65
C ASP A 69 7.22 -20.86 31.60
N GLY A 70 5.89 -20.65 31.71
CA GLY A 70 5.13 -19.89 30.74
C GLY A 70 4.82 -20.62 29.42
N GLU A 71 5.16 -21.91 29.36
CA GLU A 71 4.81 -22.81 28.26
C GLU A 71 3.51 -23.58 28.57
N PRO A 72 2.67 -23.88 27.55
CA PRO A 72 1.52 -24.73 27.74
C PRO A 72 1.95 -26.19 27.94
N CYS A 73 1.32 -26.91 28.88
CA CYS A 73 1.69 -28.31 29.15
C CYS A 73 1.35 -29.30 28.01
N ASN A 74 0.44 -28.91 27.11
CA ASN A 74 -0.07 -29.70 25.97
C ASN A 74 -0.74 -31.05 26.36
N GLN A 75 -1.04 -31.26 27.64
CA GLN A 75 -1.60 -32.52 28.16
C GLN A 75 -2.89 -32.33 28.94
N CYS A 76 -3.12 -31.16 29.55
CA CYS A 76 -4.36 -30.89 30.30
C CYS A 76 -5.56 -30.77 29.36
N SER A 77 -6.77 -30.87 29.95
CA SER A 77 -8.05 -30.80 29.19
C SER A 77 -8.16 -29.54 28.34
N ASN A 78 -7.74 -28.37 28.87
CA ASN A 78 -7.80 -27.10 28.16
C ASN A 78 -6.81 -27.07 26.99
N CYS A 79 -5.59 -27.56 27.15
CA CYS A 79 -4.61 -27.63 26.07
C CYS A 79 -5.07 -28.56 24.94
N LEU A 80 -5.62 -29.73 25.27
CA LEU A 80 -6.12 -30.68 24.28
C LEU A 80 -7.37 -30.14 23.57
N ALA A 81 -8.27 -29.46 24.30
CA ALA A 81 -9.45 -28.81 23.72
C ALA A 81 -9.04 -27.66 22.79
N ALA A 82 -8.04 -26.84 23.17
CA ALA A 82 -7.51 -25.76 22.34
C ALA A 82 -6.86 -26.28 21.04
N ASP A 83 -6.09 -27.36 21.12
CA ASP A 83 -5.46 -27.99 19.94
C ASP A 83 -6.49 -28.56 18.96
N LYS A 84 -7.65 -29.04 19.47
CA LYS A 84 -8.79 -29.50 18.65
C LYS A 84 -9.69 -28.36 18.16
N GLY A 85 -9.48 -27.14 18.65
CA GLY A 85 -10.32 -25.98 18.30
C GLY A 85 -11.73 -26.00 18.89
N ILE A 86 -11.94 -26.78 19.98
CA ILE A 86 -13.23 -26.91 20.66
C ILE A 86 -13.30 -26.17 22.01
N LEU A 87 -12.22 -25.48 22.41
CA LEU A 87 -12.24 -24.66 23.63
C LEU A 87 -12.97 -23.34 23.34
N ASN A 88 -14.18 -23.19 23.91
CA ASN A 88 -15.05 -22.01 23.70
C ASN A 88 -14.46 -20.69 24.18
N ASP A 89 -13.46 -20.75 25.05
CA ASP A 89 -12.79 -19.57 25.60
C ASP A 89 -11.65 -19.04 24.70
N ILE A 90 -11.31 -19.74 23.60
CA ILE A 90 -10.39 -19.27 22.57
C ILE A 90 -11.17 -19.16 21.26
N ILE A 91 -11.42 -17.92 20.83
CA ILE A 91 -12.23 -17.61 19.65
C ILE A 91 -11.28 -17.05 18.57
N GLU A 92 -11.15 -17.79 17.49
CA GLU A 92 -10.37 -17.36 16.32
C GLU A 92 -11.29 -16.80 15.25
N ILE A 93 -10.97 -15.61 14.74
CA ILE A 93 -11.73 -14.89 13.74
C ILE A 93 -10.76 -14.46 12.63
N ASP A 94 -11.07 -14.84 11.42
CA ASP A 94 -10.39 -14.34 10.23
C ASP A 94 -11.11 -13.10 9.73
N ALA A 95 -10.46 -11.94 9.85
CA ALA A 95 -11.03 -10.66 9.41
C ALA A 95 -11.17 -10.56 7.88
N ALA A 96 -10.51 -11.42 7.10
CA ALA A 96 -10.71 -11.46 5.66
C ALA A 96 -12.11 -11.95 5.28
N SER A 97 -12.65 -12.90 6.06
CA SER A 97 -14.01 -13.43 5.88
C SER A 97 -15.06 -12.77 6.77
N ASN A 98 -14.66 -12.11 7.88
CA ASN A 98 -15.53 -11.51 8.88
C ASN A 98 -15.13 -10.05 9.15
N ASN A 99 -15.33 -9.17 8.17
CA ASN A 99 -14.87 -7.78 8.21
C ASN A 99 -15.96 -6.76 8.59
N GLY A 100 -17.19 -7.21 8.77
CA GLY A 100 -18.35 -6.37 9.01
C GLY A 100 -18.40 -5.79 10.42
N VAL A 101 -19.22 -4.75 10.56
CA VAL A 101 -19.44 -4.09 11.87
C VAL A 101 -20.26 -4.98 12.79
N ASP A 102 -21.18 -5.76 12.25
CA ASP A 102 -22.13 -6.55 13.05
C ASP A 102 -21.48 -7.78 13.67
N GLU A 103 -20.51 -8.41 12.97
CA GLU A 103 -19.69 -9.48 13.53
C GLU A 103 -18.88 -8.98 14.73
N ILE A 104 -18.28 -7.82 14.63
CA ILE A 104 -17.50 -7.21 15.72
C ILE A 104 -18.41 -6.75 16.87
N ARG A 105 -19.63 -6.28 16.58
CA ARG A 105 -20.63 -5.98 17.61
C ARG A 105 -21.07 -7.25 18.36
N ALA A 106 -21.26 -8.36 17.67
CA ALA A 106 -21.57 -9.65 18.30
C ALA A 106 -20.43 -10.11 19.23
N ILE A 107 -19.17 -9.88 18.85
CA ILE A 107 -18.01 -10.13 19.73
C ILE A 107 -18.08 -9.25 20.97
N ARG A 108 -18.28 -7.94 20.80
CA ARG A 108 -18.40 -6.97 21.90
C ARG A 108 -19.48 -7.38 22.91
N ASP A 109 -20.61 -7.91 22.45
CA ASP A 109 -21.68 -8.34 23.33
C ASP A 109 -21.33 -9.65 24.06
N LYS A 110 -20.58 -10.55 23.42
CA LYS A 110 -20.07 -11.80 24.02
C LYS A 110 -18.90 -11.60 25.00
N VAL A 111 -18.14 -10.51 24.88
CA VAL A 111 -17.01 -10.16 25.76
C VAL A 111 -17.44 -9.98 27.22
N LYS A 112 -18.69 -9.59 27.47
CA LYS A 112 -19.23 -9.40 28.82
C LYS A 112 -19.37 -10.68 29.64
N TYR A 113 -19.38 -11.83 28.99
CA TYR A 113 -19.56 -13.12 29.67
C TYR A 113 -18.23 -13.70 30.11
N ALA A 114 -18.18 -14.22 31.33
CA ALA A 114 -17.02 -14.89 31.88
C ALA A 114 -16.61 -16.13 31.06
N PRO A 115 -15.32 -16.52 31.12
CA PRO A 115 -14.86 -17.77 30.50
C PRO A 115 -15.55 -18.98 31.11
N THR A 116 -15.69 -20.07 30.34
CA THR A 116 -16.40 -21.27 30.75
C THR A 116 -15.51 -22.34 31.39
N GLN A 117 -14.28 -22.49 30.90
CA GLN A 117 -13.32 -23.51 31.32
C GLN A 117 -11.93 -22.93 31.63
N GLY A 118 -11.55 -21.87 30.90
CA GLY A 118 -10.25 -21.20 31.05
C GLY A 118 -10.27 -20.08 32.09
N TYR A 119 -9.11 -19.45 32.29
CA TYR A 119 -8.94 -18.26 33.12
C TYR A 119 -9.27 -16.99 32.33
N TYR A 120 -9.02 -17.01 31.03
CA TYR A 120 -9.20 -15.87 30.13
C TYR A 120 -10.03 -16.24 28.91
N LYS A 121 -10.87 -15.32 28.48
CA LYS A 121 -11.55 -15.39 27.19
C LYS A 121 -10.70 -14.67 26.15
N VAL A 122 -10.17 -15.42 25.19
CA VAL A 122 -9.18 -14.90 24.23
C VAL A 122 -9.81 -14.78 22.86
N TYR A 123 -9.71 -13.59 22.29
CA TYR A 123 -10.14 -13.31 20.91
C TYR A 123 -8.90 -13.12 20.03
N ILE A 124 -8.66 -14.04 19.12
CA ILE A 124 -7.60 -13.96 18.12
C ILE A 124 -8.23 -13.47 16.82
N ILE A 125 -7.90 -12.24 16.40
CA ILE A 125 -8.38 -11.65 15.15
C ILE A 125 -7.20 -11.63 14.17
N ASP A 126 -7.25 -12.56 13.20
CA ASP A 126 -6.20 -12.65 12.18
C ASP A 126 -6.51 -11.71 11.01
N GLU A 127 -5.47 -11.23 10.33
CA GLU A 127 -5.49 -10.22 9.25
C GLU A 127 -6.39 -9.02 9.59
N VAL A 128 -6.24 -8.51 10.81
CA VAL A 128 -7.09 -7.43 11.37
C VAL A 128 -7.18 -6.19 10.49
N HIS A 129 -6.18 -5.94 9.62
CA HIS A 129 -6.19 -4.83 8.66
C HIS A 129 -7.30 -4.91 7.60
N MET A 130 -7.96 -6.07 7.48
CA MET A 130 -9.10 -6.27 6.58
C MET A 130 -10.43 -5.80 7.17
N LEU A 131 -10.46 -5.47 8.47
CA LEU A 131 -11.67 -4.94 9.11
C LEU A 131 -12.06 -3.58 8.53
N SER A 132 -13.37 -3.37 8.39
CA SER A 132 -13.91 -2.06 8.03
C SER A 132 -13.62 -1.01 9.11
N ILE A 133 -13.62 0.27 8.73
CA ILE A 133 -13.42 1.39 9.68
C ILE A 133 -14.49 1.35 10.78
N GLY A 134 -15.72 1.00 10.44
CA GLY A 134 -16.82 0.83 11.41
C GLY A 134 -16.58 -0.30 12.40
N ALA A 135 -15.98 -1.42 11.95
CA ALA A 135 -15.60 -2.55 12.80
C ALA A 135 -14.48 -2.18 13.77
N PHE A 136 -13.45 -1.46 13.32
CA PHE A 136 -12.41 -0.92 14.20
C PHE A 136 -13.00 -0.01 15.27
N ASN A 137 -13.91 0.90 14.92
CA ASN A 137 -14.57 1.79 15.87
C ASN A 137 -15.41 1.03 16.89
N ALA A 138 -16.03 -0.09 16.51
CA ALA A 138 -16.78 -0.94 17.43
C ALA A 138 -15.89 -1.63 18.46
N LEU A 139 -14.63 -1.96 18.11
CA LEU A 139 -13.64 -2.54 19.04
C LEU A 139 -13.09 -1.51 20.04
N LEU A 140 -12.99 -0.23 19.67
CA LEU A 140 -12.32 0.79 20.49
C LEU A 140 -12.84 0.84 21.91
N LYS A 141 -14.18 0.83 22.11
CA LYS A 141 -14.78 0.89 23.46
C LYS A 141 -14.34 -0.29 24.33
N THR A 142 -14.24 -1.49 23.76
CA THR A 142 -13.83 -2.69 24.50
C THR A 142 -12.31 -2.70 24.78
N LEU A 143 -11.51 -2.08 23.90
CA LEU A 143 -10.07 -1.93 24.12
C LEU A 143 -9.74 -0.80 25.13
N GLU A 144 -10.63 0.18 25.29
CA GLU A 144 -10.49 1.28 26.29
C GLU A 144 -10.89 0.83 27.70
N GLU A 145 -11.97 0.06 27.78
CA GLU A 145 -12.53 -0.45 29.05
C GLU A 145 -12.65 -1.98 28.97
N PRO A 146 -11.51 -2.72 28.95
CA PRO A 146 -11.53 -4.16 28.80
C PRO A 146 -11.97 -4.85 30.10
N PRO A 147 -12.86 -5.88 30.03
CA PRO A 147 -13.09 -6.75 31.18
C PRO A 147 -11.81 -7.49 31.57
N GLU A 148 -11.57 -7.67 32.87
CA GLU A 148 -10.33 -8.28 33.41
C GLU A 148 -10.02 -9.68 32.88
N HIS A 149 -11.05 -10.42 32.50
CA HIS A 149 -10.94 -11.79 32.01
C HIS A 149 -10.80 -11.90 30.48
N VAL A 150 -10.65 -10.78 29.76
CA VAL A 150 -10.62 -10.77 28.28
C VAL A 150 -9.24 -10.35 27.77
N VAL A 151 -8.78 -11.08 26.78
CA VAL A 151 -7.52 -10.80 26.07
C VAL A 151 -7.79 -10.78 24.57
N PHE A 152 -7.40 -9.68 23.91
CA PHE A 152 -7.41 -9.55 22.47
C PHE A 152 -6.00 -9.79 21.89
N ILE A 153 -5.91 -10.61 20.84
CA ILE A 153 -4.67 -10.80 20.08
C ILE A 153 -4.98 -10.49 18.62
N LEU A 154 -4.53 -9.33 18.18
CA LEU A 154 -4.72 -8.85 16.81
C LEU A 154 -3.48 -9.23 15.99
N ALA A 155 -3.64 -9.89 14.85
CA ALA A 155 -2.54 -10.22 13.95
C ALA A 155 -2.72 -9.51 12.60
N THR A 156 -1.62 -8.99 12.03
CA THR A 156 -1.65 -8.30 10.74
C THR A 156 -0.36 -8.48 9.95
N THR A 157 -0.49 -8.56 8.64
CA THR A 157 0.64 -8.46 7.72
C THR A 157 0.94 -7.01 7.34
N GLU A 158 -0.04 -6.10 7.44
CA GLU A 158 0.05 -4.71 7.00
C GLU A 158 -0.28 -3.74 8.14
N LEU A 159 0.73 -3.42 8.96
CA LEU A 159 0.57 -2.53 10.11
C LEU A 159 0.09 -1.12 9.71
N GLN A 160 0.52 -0.62 8.56
CA GLN A 160 0.17 0.71 8.04
C GLN A 160 -1.34 0.90 7.78
N LYS A 161 -2.08 -0.19 7.59
CA LYS A 161 -3.54 -0.16 7.41
C LYS A 161 -4.31 -0.19 8.74
N VAL A 162 -3.65 -0.47 9.86
CA VAL A 162 -4.29 -0.49 11.19
C VAL A 162 -4.35 0.94 11.74
N PRO A 163 -5.53 1.41 12.21
CA PRO A 163 -5.66 2.75 12.77
C PRO A 163 -4.75 3.00 13.98
N ALA A 164 -4.17 4.19 14.08
CA ALA A 164 -3.29 4.58 15.19
C ALA A 164 -4.01 4.50 16.55
N THR A 165 -5.33 4.68 16.58
CA THR A 165 -6.17 4.54 17.78
C THR A 165 -6.18 3.13 18.35
N ILE A 166 -6.08 2.09 17.51
CA ILE A 166 -5.93 0.69 17.91
C ILE A 166 -4.50 0.41 18.37
N ILE A 167 -3.51 0.88 17.58
CA ILE A 167 -2.08 0.66 17.89
C ILE A 167 -1.72 1.22 19.27
N SER A 168 -2.23 2.39 19.63
CA SER A 168 -1.95 3.04 20.91
C SER A 168 -2.51 2.31 22.15
N ARG A 169 -3.47 1.40 21.95
CA ARG A 169 -4.14 0.62 23.01
C ARG A 169 -3.70 -0.83 23.07
N THR A 170 -2.73 -1.21 22.25
CA THR A 170 -2.25 -2.59 22.14
C THR A 170 -0.77 -2.69 22.43
N GLN A 171 -0.34 -3.77 23.06
CA GLN A 171 1.08 -4.10 23.21
C GLN A 171 1.60 -4.69 21.88
N ARG A 172 2.51 -3.96 21.22
CA ARG A 172 2.96 -4.28 19.88
C ARG A 172 4.16 -5.23 19.89
N TYR A 173 4.10 -6.28 19.02
CA TYR A 173 5.18 -7.22 18.74
C TYR A 173 5.42 -7.30 17.23
N ASN A 174 6.67 -7.03 16.83
CA ASN A 174 7.05 -7.00 15.41
C ASN A 174 7.79 -8.28 15.03
N PHE A 175 7.12 -9.20 14.36
CA PHE A 175 7.68 -10.44 13.83
C PHE A 175 8.58 -10.15 12.65
N LYS A 176 9.80 -10.66 12.68
CA LYS A 176 10.80 -10.48 11.63
C LYS A 176 10.75 -11.66 10.64
N ARG A 177 11.28 -11.44 9.46
CA ARG A 177 11.57 -12.53 8.52
C ARG A 177 12.52 -13.51 9.18
N ILE A 178 12.29 -14.81 8.95
CA ILE A 178 13.15 -15.88 9.43
C ILE A 178 14.35 -15.98 8.47
N SER A 179 15.55 -16.13 9.00
CA SER A 179 16.74 -16.27 8.14
C SER A 179 16.71 -17.59 7.35
N ASN A 180 17.34 -17.60 6.18
CA ASN A 180 17.39 -18.79 5.32
C ASN A 180 18.00 -19.99 6.06
N ASP A 181 19.04 -19.77 6.87
CA ASP A 181 19.68 -20.84 7.65
C ASP A 181 18.71 -21.46 8.67
N GLN A 182 17.89 -20.63 9.31
CA GLN A 182 16.86 -21.12 10.25
C GLN A 182 15.74 -21.87 9.55
N LEU A 183 15.33 -21.41 8.34
CA LEU A 183 14.36 -22.13 7.51
C LEU A 183 14.91 -23.50 7.09
N VAL A 184 16.14 -23.54 6.58
CA VAL A 184 16.83 -24.78 6.17
C VAL A 184 16.97 -25.73 7.36
N ALA A 185 17.42 -25.24 8.50
CA ALA A 185 17.57 -26.07 9.71
C ALA A 185 16.22 -26.69 10.14
N ARG A 186 15.13 -25.92 10.07
CA ARG A 186 13.79 -26.42 10.41
C ARG A 186 13.28 -27.44 9.40
N MET A 187 13.50 -27.21 8.10
CA MET A 187 13.12 -28.15 7.04
C MET A 187 13.91 -29.46 7.19
N LYS A 188 15.22 -29.39 7.43
CA LYS A 188 16.05 -30.58 7.71
C LYS A 188 15.48 -31.39 8.88
N PHE A 189 15.21 -30.73 10.02
CA PHE A 189 14.62 -31.39 11.19
C PHE A 189 13.30 -32.10 10.85
N ILE A 190 12.43 -31.49 10.07
CA ILE A 190 11.15 -32.09 9.67
C ILE A 190 11.36 -33.29 8.76
N LEU A 191 12.23 -33.18 7.75
CA LEU A 191 12.50 -34.24 6.79
C LEU A 191 13.19 -35.46 7.45
N ASP A 192 14.09 -35.22 8.41
CA ASP A 192 14.72 -36.27 9.20
C ASP A 192 13.70 -37.04 10.04
N GLN A 193 12.71 -36.33 10.63
CA GLN A 193 11.62 -36.97 11.38
C GLN A 193 10.67 -37.78 10.48
N GLU A 194 10.41 -37.28 9.26
CA GLU A 194 9.62 -37.97 8.25
C GLU A 194 10.40 -39.06 7.50
N LYS A 195 11.72 -39.18 7.73
CA LYS A 195 12.64 -40.12 7.06
C LYS A 195 12.67 -39.95 5.53
N ILE A 196 12.63 -38.73 5.06
CA ILE A 196 12.68 -38.38 3.64
C ILE A 196 14.09 -37.92 3.28
N ALA A 197 14.67 -38.49 2.22
CA ALA A 197 15.98 -38.07 1.72
C ALA A 197 15.88 -36.72 0.99
N TYR A 198 16.88 -35.86 1.15
CA TYR A 198 16.89 -34.54 0.55
C TYR A 198 18.27 -34.10 0.09
N ASP A 199 18.30 -33.24 -0.93
CA ASP A 199 19.50 -32.50 -1.32
C ASP A 199 19.52 -31.15 -0.58
N GLU A 200 20.64 -30.80 0.01
CA GLU A 200 20.82 -29.58 0.78
C GLU A 200 20.61 -28.31 -0.08
N LYS A 201 21.05 -28.35 -1.35
CA LYS A 201 20.83 -27.25 -2.31
C LYS A 201 19.34 -26.99 -2.56
N SER A 202 18.53 -28.06 -2.61
CA SER A 202 17.07 -27.94 -2.72
C SER A 202 16.47 -27.15 -1.58
N LEU A 203 16.90 -27.43 -0.33
CA LEU A 203 16.39 -26.71 0.84
C LEU A 203 16.81 -25.23 0.85
N GLN A 204 18.01 -24.93 0.34
CA GLN A 204 18.46 -23.55 0.20
C GLN A 204 17.58 -22.77 -0.81
N VAL A 205 17.27 -23.37 -1.95
CA VAL A 205 16.35 -22.78 -2.94
C VAL A 205 14.96 -22.55 -2.34
N ILE A 206 14.41 -23.56 -1.64
CA ILE A 206 13.10 -23.42 -0.99
C ILE A 206 13.10 -22.27 0.03
N ALA A 207 14.15 -22.16 0.86
CA ALA A 207 14.28 -21.09 1.85
C ALA A 207 14.36 -19.70 1.19
N GLN A 208 15.05 -19.60 0.06
CA GLN A 208 15.20 -18.36 -0.68
C GLN A 208 13.87 -17.93 -1.31
N VAL A 209 13.15 -18.84 -1.94
CA VAL A 209 11.83 -18.57 -2.55
C VAL A 209 10.77 -18.22 -1.51
N ALA A 210 10.84 -18.84 -0.33
CA ALA A 210 9.91 -18.60 0.78
C ALA A 210 10.08 -17.23 1.46
N ASP A 211 11.15 -16.48 1.15
CA ASP A 211 11.38 -15.08 1.57
C ASP A 211 11.13 -14.86 3.09
N GLY A 212 11.64 -15.75 3.92
CA GLY A 212 11.53 -15.67 5.38
C GLY A 212 10.20 -16.17 5.97
N GLY A 213 9.33 -16.80 5.17
CA GLY A 213 8.06 -17.38 5.61
C GLY A 213 8.16 -18.90 5.87
N MET A 214 8.06 -19.36 7.13
CA MET A 214 8.06 -20.81 7.46
C MET A 214 6.86 -21.53 6.84
N ARG A 215 5.69 -20.91 6.81
CA ARG A 215 4.49 -21.51 6.20
C ARG A 215 4.68 -21.73 4.70
N ASP A 216 5.26 -20.74 4.03
CA ASP A 216 5.46 -20.77 2.59
C ASP A 216 6.57 -21.78 2.23
N SER A 217 7.67 -21.87 3.03
CA SER A 217 8.70 -22.90 2.83
C SER A 217 8.15 -24.32 2.99
N LEU A 218 7.32 -24.58 4.01
CA LEU A 218 6.69 -25.89 4.20
C LEU A 218 5.61 -26.19 3.15
N SER A 219 4.94 -25.17 2.60
CA SER A 219 3.98 -25.38 1.51
C SER A 219 4.69 -25.75 0.21
N ILE A 220 5.82 -25.11 -0.11
CA ILE A 220 6.65 -25.46 -1.27
C ILE A 220 7.22 -26.86 -1.09
N LEU A 221 7.72 -27.16 0.10
CA LEU A 221 8.24 -28.49 0.43
C LEU A 221 7.19 -29.59 0.21
N ASP A 222 5.96 -29.32 0.61
CA ASP A 222 4.81 -30.21 0.44
C ASP A 222 4.44 -30.44 -1.03
N GLN A 223 4.53 -29.39 -1.86
CA GLN A 223 4.35 -29.49 -3.31
C GLN A 223 5.41 -30.37 -3.95
N ILE A 224 6.68 -30.23 -3.56
CA ILE A 224 7.78 -31.06 -4.10
C ILE A 224 7.59 -32.52 -3.68
N LEU A 225 7.21 -32.79 -2.45
CA LEU A 225 6.92 -34.14 -1.95
C LEU A 225 5.69 -34.77 -2.62
N SER A 226 4.77 -33.97 -3.12
CA SER A 226 3.63 -34.46 -3.90
C SER A 226 4.04 -34.92 -5.30
N TYR A 227 5.16 -34.41 -5.84
CA TYR A 227 5.72 -34.83 -7.12
C TYR A 227 6.57 -36.10 -6.99
N ASP A 228 7.51 -36.16 -6.01
CA ASP A 228 8.28 -37.34 -5.65
C ASP A 228 8.28 -37.51 -4.13
N GLN A 229 7.64 -38.59 -3.65
CA GLN A 229 7.50 -38.85 -2.22
C GLN A 229 8.79 -39.41 -1.55
N ALA A 230 9.73 -39.92 -2.34
CA ALA A 230 10.88 -40.63 -1.81
C ALA A 230 12.09 -39.72 -1.57
N LYS A 231 12.28 -38.72 -2.42
CA LYS A 231 13.48 -37.88 -2.36
C LYS A 231 13.24 -36.48 -2.90
N ILE A 232 13.78 -35.48 -2.22
CA ILE A 232 13.80 -34.11 -2.70
C ILE A 232 15.06 -33.90 -3.54
N ASN A 233 14.86 -33.75 -4.86
CA ASN A 233 15.94 -33.56 -5.83
C ASN A 233 16.04 -32.06 -6.20
N TYR A 234 17.27 -31.60 -6.47
CA TYR A 234 17.52 -30.21 -6.87
C TYR A 234 16.79 -29.82 -8.17
N LYS A 235 16.81 -30.69 -9.18
CA LYS A 235 16.18 -30.45 -10.48
C LYS A 235 14.66 -30.26 -10.37
N ASP A 236 13.98 -31.12 -9.60
CA ASP A 236 12.54 -31.06 -9.39
C ASP A 236 12.15 -29.81 -8.58
N THR A 237 13.00 -29.44 -7.61
CA THR A 237 12.83 -28.21 -6.83
C THR A 237 12.86 -26.97 -7.71
N LEU A 238 13.82 -26.88 -8.64
CA LEU A 238 13.89 -25.76 -9.59
C LEU A 238 12.64 -25.70 -10.48
N ALA A 239 12.22 -26.84 -11.03
CA ALA A 239 11.05 -26.92 -11.93
C ALA A 239 9.75 -26.50 -11.22
N ILE A 240 9.55 -26.90 -9.95
CA ILE A 240 8.33 -26.62 -9.19
C ILE A 240 8.32 -25.20 -8.67
N THR A 241 9.46 -24.69 -8.21
CA THR A 241 9.56 -23.33 -7.65
C THR A 241 9.64 -22.24 -8.72
N GLY A 242 9.96 -22.62 -9.96
CA GLY A 242 10.27 -21.67 -11.05
C GLY A 242 11.52 -20.83 -10.74
N TYR A 243 12.37 -21.31 -9.82
CA TYR A 243 13.63 -20.64 -9.47
C TYR A 243 14.69 -20.96 -10.52
N ALA A 244 15.49 -19.98 -10.88
CA ALA A 244 16.53 -20.16 -11.88
C ALA A 244 17.81 -20.74 -11.26
N ASP A 245 18.48 -21.66 -11.97
CA ASP A 245 19.76 -22.19 -11.51
C ASP A 245 20.80 -21.08 -11.43
N GLN A 246 21.37 -20.89 -10.25
CA GLN A 246 22.32 -19.81 -9.96
C GLN A 246 23.54 -19.86 -10.88
N VAL A 247 24.08 -21.06 -11.17
CA VAL A 247 25.25 -21.21 -12.05
C VAL A 247 24.94 -20.72 -13.47
N LYS A 248 23.73 -21.04 -13.98
CA LYS A 248 23.28 -20.57 -15.28
C LYS A 248 23.01 -19.08 -15.32
N ILE A 249 22.46 -18.51 -14.24
CA ILE A 249 22.28 -17.06 -14.12
C ILE A 249 23.62 -16.33 -14.07
N GLU A 250 24.62 -16.86 -13.38
CA GLU A 250 25.97 -16.29 -13.35
C GLU A 250 26.61 -16.33 -14.76
N ALA A 251 26.44 -17.42 -15.52
CA ALA A 251 26.90 -17.51 -16.90
C ALA A 251 26.19 -16.50 -17.80
N LEU A 252 24.85 -16.46 -17.77
CA LEU A 252 24.03 -15.49 -18.48
C LEU A 252 24.46 -14.05 -18.18
N PHE A 253 24.71 -13.71 -16.92
CA PHE A 253 25.13 -12.38 -16.52
C PHE A 253 26.50 -12.00 -17.13
N LEU A 254 27.47 -12.94 -17.13
CA LEU A 254 28.74 -12.73 -17.81
C LEU A 254 28.61 -12.54 -19.31
N ASP A 255 27.77 -13.33 -19.97
CA ASP A 255 27.56 -13.21 -21.41
C ASP A 255 26.83 -11.90 -21.78
N LEU A 256 25.93 -11.41 -20.92
CA LEU A 256 25.34 -10.08 -21.04
C LEU A 256 26.40 -8.97 -20.96
N LEU A 257 27.30 -9.04 -19.97
CA LEU A 257 28.37 -8.05 -19.77
C LEU A 257 29.41 -8.09 -20.89
N ASN A 258 29.66 -9.27 -21.47
CA ASN A 258 30.55 -9.48 -22.60
C ASN A 258 29.89 -9.21 -23.98
N LYS A 259 28.63 -8.72 -23.99
CA LYS A 259 27.86 -8.40 -25.20
C LYS A 259 27.63 -9.58 -26.15
N LYS A 260 27.59 -10.80 -25.64
CA LYS A 260 27.32 -12.02 -26.41
C LYS A 260 25.83 -12.28 -26.52
N THR A 261 25.12 -11.46 -27.27
CA THR A 261 23.65 -11.44 -27.35
C THR A 261 23.04 -12.77 -27.72
N SER A 262 23.60 -13.48 -28.71
CA SER A 262 23.05 -14.76 -29.20
C SER A 262 23.12 -15.84 -28.12
N GLN A 263 24.28 -15.96 -27.42
CA GLN A 263 24.46 -16.91 -26.33
C GLN A 263 23.56 -16.59 -25.15
N ALA A 264 23.47 -15.33 -24.76
CA ALA A 264 22.57 -14.88 -23.68
C ALA A 264 21.08 -15.16 -23.99
N LEU A 265 20.65 -15.03 -25.25
CA LEU A 265 19.27 -15.38 -25.63
C LEU A 265 19.03 -16.90 -25.58
N GLU A 266 19.99 -17.72 -25.99
CA GLU A 266 19.90 -19.17 -25.90
C GLU A 266 19.85 -19.63 -24.44
N GLU A 267 20.67 -19.07 -23.57
CA GLU A 267 20.64 -19.35 -22.13
C GLU A 267 19.32 -18.95 -21.47
N VAL A 268 18.76 -17.79 -21.86
CA VAL A 268 17.43 -17.36 -21.39
C VAL A 268 16.35 -18.35 -21.84
N GLU A 269 16.38 -18.83 -23.08
CA GLU A 269 15.44 -19.83 -23.56
C GLU A 269 15.58 -21.16 -22.82
N GLU A 270 16.81 -21.59 -22.55
CA GLU A 270 17.07 -22.80 -21.77
C GLU A 270 16.54 -22.67 -20.33
N LEU A 271 16.77 -21.53 -19.68
CA LEU A 271 16.25 -21.26 -18.33
C LEU A 271 14.72 -21.29 -18.29
N LEU A 272 14.06 -20.65 -19.27
CA LEU A 272 12.60 -20.63 -19.38
C LEU A 272 12.04 -22.04 -19.66
N ASN A 273 12.69 -22.83 -20.51
CA ASN A 273 12.29 -24.21 -20.82
C ASN A 273 12.49 -25.15 -19.60
N ASN A 274 13.45 -24.85 -18.73
CA ASN A 274 13.66 -25.55 -17.47
C ASN A 274 12.68 -25.10 -16.35
N GLY A 275 11.71 -24.24 -16.66
CA GLY A 275 10.67 -23.83 -15.73
C GLY A 275 10.95 -22.53 -14.96
N ALA A 276 12.09 -21.86 -15.18
CA ALA A 276 12.37 -20.59 -14.52
C ALA A 276 11.39 -19.50 -15.00
N SER A 277 10.91 -18.66 -14.09
CA SER A 277 10.07 -17.52 -14.46
C SER A 277 10.92 -16.33 -14.89
N ALA A 278 10.45 -15.56 -15.88
CA ALA A 278 11.12 -14.35 -16.35
C ALA A 278 11.37 -13.35 -15.19
N LYS A 279 10.46 -13.29 -14.24
CA LYS A 279 10.61 -12.47 -13.04
C LYS A 279 11.79 -12.93 -12.19
N ASN A 280 11.88 -14.22 -11.89
CA ASN A 280 12.97 -14.75 -11.06
C ASN A 280 14.33 -14.56 -11.73
N ILE A 281 14.42 -14.71 -13.04
CA ILE A 281 15.66 -14.46 -13.79
C ILE A 281 16.09 -13.00 -13.62
N LEU A 282 15.18 -12.03 -13.77
CA LEU A 282 15.51 -10.60 -13.59
C LEU A 282 15.84 -10.25 -12.14
N ASP A 283 15.12 -10.80 -11.17
CA ASP A 283 15.39 -10.58 -9.74
C ASP A 283 16.79 -11.10 -9.38
N GLU A 284 17.21 -12.27 -9.87
CA GLU A 284 18.55 -12.81 -9.64
C GLU A 284 19.65 -12.00 -10.36
N ILE A 285 19.41 -11.53 -11.57
CA ILE A 285 20.35 -10.62 -12.25
C ILE A 285 20.52 -9.33 -11.43
N ILE A 286 19.44 -8.75 -10.91
CA ILE A 286 19.52 -7.56 -10.04
C ILE A 286 20.34 -7.86 -8.80
N ASN A 287 20.11 -9.00 -8.15
CA ASN A 287 20.88 -9.44 -6.98
C ASN A 287 22.38 -9.58 -7.30
N LEU A 288 22.72 -10.16 -8.47
CA LEU A 288 24.12 -10.29 -8.91
C LEU A 288 24.76 -8.92 -9.20
N VAL A 289 24.03 -8.00 -9.85
CA VAL A 289 24.50 -6.64 -10.10
C VAL A 289 24.81 -5.92 -8.78
N VAL A 290 23.91 -6.00 -7.80
CA VAL A 290 24.13 -5.37 -6.48
C VAL A 290 25.33 -6.00 -5.77
N LYS A 291 25.45 -7.34 -5.76
CA LYS A 291 26.62 -8.05 -5.19
C LYS A 291 27.92 -7.64 -5.89
N ALA A 292 27.89 -7.52 -7.23
CA ALA A 292 29.04 -7.07 -8.00
C ALA A 292 29.45 -5.63 -7.64
N MET A 293 28.48 -4.71 -7.49
CA MET A 293 28.75 -3.34 -7.09
C MET A 293 29.37 -3.23 -5.69
N LEU A 294 28.88 -4.04 -4.74
CA LEU A 294 29.43 -4.11 -3.38
C LEU A 294 30.85 -4.69 -3.37
N ALA A 295 31.11 -5.77 -4.13
CA ALA A 295 32.42 -6.39 -4.24
C ALA A 295 33.48 -5.45 -4.84
N ILE A 296 33.11 -4.64 -5.84
CA ILE A 296 34.00 -3.63 -6.44
C ILE A 296 34.36 -2.53 -5.42
N LYS A 297 33.44 -2.17 -4.50
CA LYS A 297 33.68 -1.17 -3.46
C LYS A 297 34.42 -1.69 -2.22
N GLY A 298 34.83 -2.95 -2.21
CA GLY A 298 35.68 -3.53 -1.15
C GLY A 298 34.94 -4.15 0.01
N ASP A 299 33.66 -4.43 -0.12
CA ASP A 299 32.91 -5.17 0.89
C ASP A 299 33.29 -6.66 0.81
N THR A 300 34.12 -7.13 1.76
CA THR A 300 34.60 -8.51 1.84
C THR A 300 33.56 -9.51 2.37
N THR A 301 32.39 -9.05 2.76
CA THR A 301 31.30 -9.91 3.24
C THR A 301 30.57 -10.65 2.12
N VAL A 302 30.87 -10.35 0.85
CA VAL A 302 30.29 -10.99 -0.34
C VAL A 302 31.07 -12.30 -0.65
N THR A 303 30.93 -13.30 0.23
CA THR A 303 31.66 -14.58 0.16
C THR A 303 31.08 -15.62 -0.81
N PHE A 304 30.03 -15.29 -1.56
CA PHE A 304 29.27 -16.27 -2.36
C PHE A 304 29.59 -16.30 -3.85
N LEU A 305 30.51 -15.44 -4.32
CA LEU A 305 30.93 -15.42 -5.73
C LEU A 305 32.25 -16.19 -5.89
N SER A 306 32.37 -17.03 -6.93
CA SER A 306 33.62 -17.71 -7.22
C SER A 306 34.76 -16.72 -7.48
N ALA A 307 36.01 -17.05 -7.08
CA ALA A 307 37.15 -16.15 -7.22
C ALA A 307 37.35 -15.68 -8.68
N ASN A 308 37.18 -16.59 -9.65
CA ASN A 308 37.26 -16.27 -11.08
C ASN A 308 36.17 -15.30 -11.54
N TYR A 309 34.98 -15.37 -10.97
CA TYR A 309 33.86 -14.48 -11.27
C TYR A 309 34.12 -13.07 -10.74
N LEU A 310 34.69 -12.95 -9.54
CA LEU A 310 35.06 -11.66 -8.96
C LEU A 310 36.16 -10.95 -9.74
N GLU A 311 37.15 -11.66 -10.29
CA GLU A 311 38.17 -11.06 -11.13
C GLU A 311 37.61 -10.48 -12.43
N GLN A 312 36.68 -11.17 -13.07
CA GLN A 312 35.99 -10.68 -14.28
C GLN A 312 35.11 -9.47 -13.98
N LEU A 313 34.42 -9.46 -12.85
CA LEU A 313 33.58 -8.33 -12.43
C LEU A 313 34.38 -7.06 -12.12
N ARG A 314 35.62 -7.18 -11.61
CA ARG A 314 36.50 -6.01 -11.32
C ARG A 314 36.90 -5.25 -12.57
N LEU A 315 36.85 -5.87 -13.74
CA LEU A 315 37.14 -5.22 -15.02
C LEU A 315 35.96 -4.37 -15.53
N ILE A 316 34.77 -4.48 -14.93
CA ILE A 316 33.56 -3.82 -15.39
C ILE A 316 33.37 -2.50 -14.66
N SER A 317 33.07 -1.43 -15.41
CA SER A 317 32.81 -0.13 -14.80
C SER A 317 31.50 -0.15 -13.98
N THR A 318 31.49 0.58 -12.87
CA THR A 318 30.29 0.75 -12.02
C THR A 318 29.13 1.40 -12.77
N GLN A 319 29.43 2.15 -13.83
CA GLN A 319 28.42 2.78 -14.69
C GLN A 319 27.63 1.74 -15.48
N VAL A 320 28.31 0.72 -16.05
CA VAL A 320 27.65 -0.40 -16.75
C VAL A 320 26.74 -1.16 -15.81
N LEU A 321 27.20 -1.47 -14.60
CA LEU A 321 26.39 -2.15 -13.60
C LEU A 321 25.17 -1.32 -13.18
N SER A 322 25.31 -0.01 -13.03
CA SER A 322 24.18 0.88 -12.72
C SER A 322 23.15 0.92 -13.84
N GLN A 323 23.58 0.98 -15.09
CA GLN A 323 22.70 0.93 -16.27
C GLN A 323 22.00 -0.43 -16.39
N THR A 324 22.72 -1.53 -16.16
CA THR A 324 22.14 -2.89 -16.13
C THR A 324 21.04 -2.99 -15.08
N LEU A 325 21.27 -2.43 -13.88
CA LEU A 325 20.29 -2.39 -12.81
C LEU A 325 19.03 -1.62 -13.23
N GLN A 326 19.21 -0.46 -13.89
CA GLN A 326 18.08 0.35 -14.34
C GLN A 326 17.25 -0.37 -15.41
N LEU A 327 17.91 -0.97 -16.42
CA LEU A 327 17.23 -1.74 -17.47
C LEU A 327 16.50 -2.98 -16.92
N ALA A 328 17.10 -3.66 -15.94
CA ALA A 328 16.46 -4.79 -15.29
C ALA A 328 15.19 -4.38 -14.50
N ASN A 329 15.25 -3.24 -13.78
CA ASN A 329 14.07 -2.68 -13.10
C ASN A 329 12.97 -2.25 -14.08
N ASP A 330 13.33 -1.66 -15.23
CA ASP A 330 12.37 -1.28 -16.27
C ASP A 330 11.70 -2.53 -16.87
N ALA A 331 12.47 -3.61 -17.09
CA ALA A 331 11.93 -4.88 -17.54
C ALA A 331 10.99 -5.52 -16.50
N LEU A 332 11.36 -5.52 -15.22
CA LEU A 332 10.48 -5.98 -14.12
C LEU A 332 9.16 -5.21 -14.05
N ASN A 333 9.22 -3.89 -14.20
CA ASN A 333 8.02 -3.08 -14.24
C ASN A 333 7.15 -3.42 -15.46
N SER A 334 7.77 -3.66 -16.63
CA SER A 334 7.07 -4.05 -17.86
C SER A 334 6.37 -5.42 -17.74
N LEU A 335 6.93 -6.35 -16.93
CA LEU A 335 6.32 -7.66 -16.68
C LEU A 335 4.93 -7.58 -16.03
N ARG A 336 4.65 -6.49 -15.27
CA ARG A 336 3.35 -6.30 -14.59
C ARG A 336 2.20 -6.02 -15.56
N TYR A 337 2.51 -5.50 -16.75
CA TYR A 337 1.53 -5.02 -17.73
C TYR A 337 1.44 -5.88 -18.98
N THR A 338 2.15 -7.02 -19.03
CA THR A 338 2.14 -7.92 -20.20
C THR A 338 1.75 -9.35 -19.83
N ASN A 339 0.95 -9.96 -20.68
CA ASN A 339 0.64 -11.38 -20.55
C ASN A 339 1.79 -12.27 -21.08
N GLN A 340 2.67 -11.73 -21.92
CA GLN A 340 3.81 -12.46 -22.50
C GLN A 340 5.09 -12.09 -21.76
N GLN A 341 5.31 -12.70 -20.60
CA GLN A 341 6.42 -12.40 -19.69
C GLN A 341 7.82 -12.59 -20.32
N GLN A 342 7.95 -13.39 -21.37
CA GLN A 342 9.22 -13.63 -22.05
C GLN A 342 9.71 -12.41 -22.85
N ILE A 343 8.79 -11.57 -23.38
CA ILE A 343 9.17 -10.43 -24.24
C ILE A 343 9.98 -9.38 -23.50
N PRO A 344 9.57 -8.86 -22.32
CA PRO A 344 10.38 -7.88 -21.59
C PRO A 344 11.77 -8.39 -21.24
N LEU A 345 11.90 -9.70 -20.90
CA LEU A 345 13.18 -10.32 -20.62
C LEU A 345 14.09 -10.36 -21.85
N LYS A 346 13.57 -10.80 -23.02
CA LYS A 346 14.34 -10.81 -24.27
C LYS A 346 14.75 -9.39 -24.71
N VAL A 347 13.85 -8.42 -24.55
CA VAL A 347 14.14 -6.99 -24.82
C VAL A 347 15.24 -6.45 -23.91
N PHE A 348 15.22 -6.84 -22.62
CA PHE A 348 16.27 -6.49 -21.68
C PHE A 348 17.65 -7.02 -22.15
N VAL A 349 17.75 -8.30 -22.53
CA VAL A 349 18.97 -8.91 -23.05
C VAL A 349 19.51 -8.15 -24.27
N VAL A 350 18.65 -7.84 -25.24
CA VAL A 350 19.03 -7.10 -26.43
C VAL A 350 19.50 -5.69 -26.09
N ARG A 351 18.79 -4.98 -25.20
CA ARG A 351 19.15 -3.61 -24.81
C ARG A 351 20.52 -3.51 -24.13
N ILE A 352 20.84 -4.42 -23.21
CA ILE A 352 22.18 -4.43 -22.57
C ILE A 352 23.27 -4.66 -23.59
N SER A 353 23.08 -5.61 -24.50
CA SER A 353 24.10 -5.99 -25.48
C SER A 353 24.32 -4.94 -26.58
N THR A 354 23.30 -4.12 -26.89
CA THR A 354 23.35 -3.09 -27.95
C THR A 354 23.81 -1.73 -27.45
N GLN A 355 23.81 -1.48 -26.13
CA GLN A 355 24.27 -0.20 -25.59
C GLN A 355 25.81 -0.11 -25.62
N ASP A 356 26.32 0.78 -26.45
CA ASP A 356 27.70 1.21 -26.35
C ASP A 356 27.86 2.16 -25.15
N VAL A 357 28.62 1.72 -24.15
CA VAL A 357 28.91 2.47 -22.91
C VAL A 357 29.63 3.82 -23.21
N ASN A 358 30.13 3.97 -24.41
CA ASN A 358 30.79 5.20 -24.89
C ASN A 358 29.84 6.19 -25.59
N ALA A 359 28.54 5.83 -25.80
CA ALA A 359 27.61 6.66 -26.57
C ALA A 359 26.65 7.53 -25.72
N THR A 360 26.61 7.37 -24.40
CA THR A 360 25.72 8.15 -23.53
C THR A 360 26.48 9.06 -22.56
N GLY A 361 27.30 9.88 -23.07
CA GLY A 361 27.89 10.95 -22.26
C GLY A 361 29.06 11.55 -22.92
N SER A 362 28.92 12.43 -23.86
CA SER A 362 29.82 13.56 -23.83
C SER A 362 29.88 14.48 -25.05
N GLN A 363 29.34 14.16 -26.19
CA GLN A 363 29.49 15.19 -27.25
C GLN A 363 28.18 15.91 -27.60
N ASN A 364 27.05 15.26 -27.61
CA ASN A 364 25.77 15.96 -27.89
C ASN A 364 25.22 16.67 -26.65
N ASP A 365 25.25 16.03 -25.49
CA ASP A 365 24.76 16.68 -24.25
C ASP A 365 25.63 17.84 -23.80
N ALA A 366 26.97 17.74 -23.96
CA ALA A 366 27.87 18.84 -23.66
C ALA A 366 27.71 20.02 -24.66
N ALA A 367 27.40 19.73 -25.91
CA ALA A 367 27.10 20.75 -26.91
C ALA A 367 25.72 21.38 -26.66
N GLU A 368 24.75 20.61 -26.26
CA GLU A 368 23.37 21.05 -25.92
C GLU A 368 23.34 21.84 -24.62
N ILE A 369 24.07 21.39 -23.58
CA ILE A 369 24.27 22.12 -22.33
C ILE A 369 24.97 23.44 -22.60
N LYS A 370 25.99 23.46 -23.46
CA LYS A 370 26.70 24.69 -23.83
C LYS A 370 25.83 25.64 -24.65
N GLN A 371 24.97 25.12 -25.53
CA GLN A 371 23.96 25.92 -26.25
C GLN A 371 22.87 26.46 -25.32
N LEU A 372 22.41 25.66 -24.34
CA LEU A 372 21.48 26.11 -23.33
C LEU A 372 22.09 27.15 -22.40
N GLN A 373 23.35 27.00 -22.00
CA GLN A 373 24.07 28.00 -21.21
C GLN A 373 24.23 29.33 -21.96
N THR A 374 24.63 29.31 -23.25
CA THR A 374 24.72 30.52 -24.07
C THR A 374 23.34 31.16 -24.31
N LYS A 375 22.29 30.39 -24.46
CA LYS A 375 20.92 30.92 -24.55
C LYS A 375 20.44 31.56 -23.24
N VAL A 376 20.74 30.97 -22.09
CA VAL A 376 20.46 31.55 -20.78
C VAL A 376 21.23 32.86 -20.57
N GLU A 377 22.49 32.92 -20.98
CA GLU A 377 23.27 34.13 -20.93
C GLU A 377 22.73 35.24 -21.85
N GLN A 378 22.34 34.92 -23.08
CA GLN A 378 21.69 35.85 -24.00
C GLN A 378 20.37 36.37 -23.46
N LEU A 379 19.53 35.48 -22.90
CA LEU A 379 18.26 35.90 -22.30
C LEU A 379 18.48 36.76 -21.05
N SER A 380 19.49 36.49 -20.25
CA SER A 380 19.82 37.32 -19.08
C SER A 380 20.28 38.72 -19.46
N LEU A 381 21.07 38.85 -20.57
CA LEU A 381 21.47 40.14 -21.14
C LEU A 381 20.27 40.91 -21.70
N GLN A 382 19.35 40.24 -22.41
CA GLN A 382 18.13 40.87 -22.92
C GLN A 382 17.22 41.37 -21.79
N VAL A 383 17.08 40.58 -20.70
CA VAL A 383 16.31 40.99 -19.51
C VAL A 383 16.97 42.22 -18.84
N ALA A 384 18.31 42.24 -18.75
CA ALA A 384 19.05 43.37 -18.20
C ALA A 384 18.89 44.65 -19.07
N GLU A 385 18.84 44.48 -20.38
CA GLU A 385 18.61 45.60 -21.34
C GLU A 385 17.17 46.10 -21.28
N LEU A 386 16.21 45.22 -21.16
CA LEU A 386 14.79 45.60 -20.97
C LEU A 386 14.54 46.28 -19.62
N LEU A 387 15.22 45.84 -18.56
CA LEU A 387 15.20 46.51 -17.26
C LEU A 387 15.85 47.89 -17.30
N LYS A 388 16.93 48.09 -18.06
CA LYS A 388 17.55 49.40 -18.31
C LYS A 388 16.62 50.33 -19.11
N LYS A 389 15.93 49.81 -20.13
CA LYS A 389 14.95 50.56 -20.91
C LYS A 389 13.68 50.91 -20.10
N ALA A 390 13.27 50.03 -19.21
CA ALA A 390 12.16 50.31 -18.30
C ALA A 390 12.48 51.41 -17.26
N ASN A 391 13.74 51.43 -16.77
CA ASN A 391 14.19 52.46 -15.84
C ASN A 391 14.46 53.86 -16.51
N THR A 392 14.64 53.89 -17.83
CA THR A 392 14.84 55.16 -18.57
C THR A 392 13.49 55.78 -19.04
N SER A 393 12.40 55.06 -18.97
CA SER A 393 11.05 55.55 -19.32
C SER A 393 10.22 56.09 -18.14
N ALA A 394 10.79 56.11 -16.94
CA ALA A 394 10.10 56.56 -15.71
C ALA A 394 10.78 57.84 -15.14
N ILE A 395 10.89 58.90 -15.96
CA ILE A 395 11.11 60.27 -15.44
C ILE A 395 10.08 61.18 -16.05
N ALA A 396 8.91 61.24 -15.49
CA ALA A 396 7.98 62.35 -15.51
C ALA A 396 7.21 62.39 -14.19
N LYS A 397 7.72 63.27 -13.32
CA LYS A 397 7.19 63.90 -12.11
C LYS A 397 6.02 63.28 -11.38
N PRO A 398 6.22 63.02 -10.06
CA PRO A 398 5.15 62.82 -9.10
C PRO A 398 4.85 64.14 -8.35
N SER A 399 3.64 64.56 -8.32
CA SER A 399 3.13 65.36 -7.21
C SER A 399 1.73 64.87 -6.86
N GLU A 400 1.54 64.78 -5.54
CA GLU A 400 0.28 64.54 -4.86
C GLU A 400 -0.24 63.08 -4.86
N ILE A 401 0.19 62.33 -3.86
CA ILE A 401 -0.59 61.55 -2.87
C ILE A 401 0.44 60.87 -1.94
N LEU A 402 0.96 61.64 -0.99
CA LEU A 402 1.73 61.14 0.14
C LEU A 402 1.40 61.96 1.40
N THR A 403 0.20 61.77 1.89
CA THR A 403 -0.16 62.08 3.30
C THR A 403 -1.26 61.13 3.70
N GLU A 404 -1.02 60.44 4.76
CA GLU A 404 -1.85 59.43 5.46
C GLU A 404 -1.38 58.00 5.23
N ILE A 405 -0.43 57.60 6.04
CA ILE A 405 -0.31 56.45 6.95
C ILE A 405 1.11 56.46 7.52
N LYS A 406 1.36 57.35 8.45
CA LYS A 406 2.35 57.17 9.51
C LYS A 406 1.56 57.25 10.81
N ASP A 407 1.38 56.11 11.45
CA ASP A 407 1.47 55.95 12.89
C ASP A 407 1.01 54.55 13.27
N LYS A 408 1.84 53.98 14.14
CA LYS A 408 1.67 52.73 14.86
C LYS A 408 2.29 51.50 14.22
N VAL A 409 3.52 51.15 14.54
CA VAL A 409 3.91 50.24 15.61
C VAL A 409 5.44 50.21 15.74
N ARG A 410 5.94 50.42 16.93
CA ARG A 410 7.35 50.26 17.35
C ARG A 410 7.60 48.83 17.91
N PRO A 411 8.88 48.41 17.99
CA PRO A 411 9.29 47.02 17.88
C PRO A 411 9.67 46.36 19.22
N THR A 412 9.71 45.03 19.24
CA THR A 412 10.49 44.28 20.23
C THR A 412 11.29 43.13 19.62
N LYS A 413 12.48 42.98 20.13
CA LYS A 413 13.71 42.27 19.77
C LYS A 413 13.59 40.75 19.63
N ALA A 414 14.30 40.27 18.63
CA ALA A 414 15.37 39.25 18.58
C ALA A 414 15.25 37.93 19.37
N VAL A 415 15.39 36.82 18.67
CA VAL A 415 16.44 35.77 18.78
C VAL A 415 16.34 34.81 17.58
N ASN A 416 17.45 34.61 16.88
CA ASN A 416 17.76 33.57 15.87
C ASN A 416 17.98 32.21 16.56
N PRO A 417 18.01 31.02 15.88
CA PRO A 417 18.65 30.78 14.59
C PRO A 417 17.94 29.80 13.61
N SER A 418 18.20 30.05 12.36
CA SER A 418 18.41 29.18 11.18
C SER A 418 17.90 27.74 11.14
N VAL A 419 16.95 27.48 10.21
CA VAL A 419 16.96 26.32 9.30
C VAL A 419 16.45 26.77 7.95
N ALA A 420 17.23 26.48 6.91
CA ALA A 420 16.97 26.84 5.53
C ALA A 420 15.77 26.06 4.98
N THR A 421 14.70 26.74 4.66
CA THR A 421 13.58 26.20 3.88
C THR A 421 13.65 26.76 2.46
N LEU A 422 13.90 25.88 1.50
CA LEU A 422 13.81 26.13 0.07
C LEU A 422 12.41 26.65 -0.31
N LYS A 423 12.35 27.90 -0.72
CA LYS A 423 11.13 28.47 -1.34
C LYS A 423 10.89 27.84 -2.71
N LYS A 424 9.88 26.97 -2.82
CA LYS A 424 9.34 26.55 -4.13
C LYS A 424 8.68 27.74 -4.82
N LYS A 425 9.14 28.03 -6.04
CA LYS A 425 8.52 28.97 -6.97
C LYS A 425 7.09 28.53 -7.29
N LYS A 426 6.11 29.40 -7.07
CA LYS A 426 4.73 29.25 -7.52
C LYS A 426 4.72 29.42 -9.05
N THR A 427 4.59 28.33 -9.77
CA THR A 427 4.37 28.29 -11.22
C THR A 427 2.86 28.31 -11.53
N GLY A 428 2.47 28.73 -12.72
CA GLY A 428 1.12 29.03 -13.23
C GLY A 428 0.01 27.98 -13.00
N LEU A 429 0.31 26.81 -12.42
CA LEU A 429 -0.64 25.76 -12.08
C LEU A 429 -1.63 26.14 -10.95
N GLN A 430 -1.29 27.11 -10.08
CA GLN A 430 -2.18 27.52 -8.97
C GLN A 430 -3.34 28.41 -9.42
N LEU A 431 -3.22 29.14 -10.54
CA LEU A 431 -4.30 29.97 -11.08
C LEU A 431 -5.41 29.15 -11.75
N SER A 432 -5.07 28.01 -12.36
CA SER A 432 -6.04 27.09 -12.96
C SER A 432 -6.87 26.32 -11.91
N THR A 433 -6.28 26.05 -10.75
CA THR A 433 -6.93 25.32 -9.66
C THR A 433 -8.01 26.17 -8.96
N GLU A 434 -7.76 27.46 -8.73
CA GLU A 434 -8.73 28.36 -8.09
C GLU A 434 -9.94 28.66 -8.99
N ALA A 435 -9.74 28.75 -10.31
CA ALA A 435 -10.82 28.93 -11.28
C ALA A 435 -11.72 27.67 -11.35
N ASN A 436 -11.12 26.49 -11.30
CA ASN A 436 -11.86 25.22 -11.26
C ASN A 436 -12.62 25.03 -9.93
N LEU A 437 -12.07 25.47 -8.80
CA LEU A 437 -12.74 25.43 -7.50
C LEU A 437 -14.05 26.21 -7.48
N LYS A 438 -14.09 27.38 -8.12
CA LYS A 438 -15.33 28.19 -8.26
C LYS A 438 -16.38 27.47 -9.11
N LYS A 439 -15.96 26.83 -10.22
CA LYS A 439 -16.85 26.08 -11.10
C LYS A 439 -17.44 24.85 -10.38
N VAL A 440 -16.62 24.11 -9.61
CA VAL A 440 -17.09 22.95 -8.83
C VAL A 440 -18.16 23.34 -7.81
N ASN A 441 -17.99 24.45 -7.10
CA ASN A 441 -18.99 24.93 -6.13
C ASN A 441 -20.32 25.28 -6.80
N VAL A 442 -20.30 25.81 -8.01
CA VAL A 442 -21.51 26.07 -8.81
C VAL A 442 -22.22 24.77 -9.17
N VAL A 443 -21.46 23.76 -9.62
CA VAL A 443 -22.02 22.43 -9.91
C VAL A 443 -22.65 21.82 -8.67
N LEU A 444 -21.95 21.84 -7.52
CA LEU A 444 -22.45 21.27 -6.26
C LEU A 444 -23.72 21.92 -5.76
N SER A 445 -23.92 23.21 -6.02
CA SER A 445 -25.17 23.91 -5.63
C SER A 445 -26.39 23.48 -6.43
N GLN A 446 -26.21 22.97 -7.65
CA GLN A 446 -27.25 22.53 -8.57
C GLN A 446 -27.28 21.02 -8.81
N ALA A 447 -26.36 20.26 -8.19
CA ALA A 447 -26.22 18.83 -8.40
C ALA A 447 -27.41 18.05 -7.85
N THR A 448 -27.96 17.15 -8.68
CA THR A 448 -29.00 16.21 -8.26
C THR A 448 -28.50 14.77 -8.28
N LYS A 449 -29.10 13.92 -7.44
CA LYS A 449 -28.77 12.49 -7.41
C LYS A 449 -29.23 11.77 -8.69
N GLN A 450 -30.27 12.27 -9.33
CA GLN A 450 -30.81 11.72 -10.57
C GLN A 450 -29.85 11.96 -11.73
N ASP A 451 -29.38 13.20 -11.92
CA ASP A 451 -28.41 13.55 -12.97
C ASP A 451 -27.11 12.76 -12.82
N LEU A 452 -26.61 12.61 -11.58
CA LEU A 452 -25.40 11.84 -11.34
C LEU A 452 -25.57 10.36 -11.70
N ASN A 453 -26.71 9.75 -11.38
CA ASN A 453 -26.96 8.35 -11.72
C ASN A 453 -27.05 8.15 -13.24
N THR A 454 -27.75 9.02 -13.95
CA THR A 454 -27.85 8.99 -15.42
C THR A 454 -26.46 9.07 -16.08
N ILE A 455 -25.60 9.96 -15.58
CA ILE A 455 -24.23 10.08 -16.10
C ILE A 455 -23.40 8.83 -15.76
N LYS A 456 -23.54 8.25 -14.57
CA LYS A 456 -22.82 7.03 -14.17
C LYS A 456 -23.19 5.82 -15.02
N ASP A 457 -24.45 5.65 -15.33
CA ASP A 457 -24.94 4.54 -16.16
C ASP A 457 -24.37 4.63 -17.58
N VAL A 458 -24.41 5.81 -18.20
CA VAL A 458 -23.83 6.07 -19.52
C VAL A 458 -22.29 5.93 -19.51
N TRP A 459 -21.63 6.37 -18.41
CA TRP A 459 -20.18 6.30 -18.26
C TRP A 459 -19.66 4.87 -18.21
N GLN A 460 -20.38 3.99 -17.51
CA GLN A 460 -19.96 2.59 -17.31
C GLN A 460 -20.26 1.70 -18.51
N GLN A 461 -21.36 1.94 -19.23
CA GLN A 461 -21.84 1.03 -20.27
C GLN A 461 -21.40 1.42 -21.67
N ASP A 462 -21.52 2.70 -22.05
CA ASP A 462 -21.46 3.12 -23.45
C ASP A 462 -20.24 3.96 -23.83
N MET A 463 -19.66 4.69 -22.86
CA MET A 463 -18.59 5.65 -23.14
C MET A 463 -17.30 5.00 -23.68
N SER A 464 -16.98 3.80 -23.20
CA SER A 464 -15.78 3.07 -23.60
C SER A 464 -15.80 2.63 -25.07
N SER A 465 -17.00 2.46 -25.67
CA SER A 465 -17.17 2.02 -27.05
C SER A 465 -16.88 3.14 -28.07
N LEU A 466 -17.00 4.39 -27.68
CA LEU A 466 -16.86 5.56 -28.54
C LEU A 466 -15.46 6.20 -28.50
N LEU A 467 -14.53 5.63 -27.71
CA LEU A 467 -13.18 6.14 -27.53
C LEU A 467 -12.12 5.21 -28.14
N GLU A 468 -11.02 5.81 -28.60
CA GLU A 468 -9.85 5.08 -29.07
C GLU A 468 -9.17 4.30 -27.94
N VAL A 469 -8.45 3.22 -28.28
CA VAL A 469 -7.79 2.33 -27.31
C VAL A 469 -6.85 3.10 -26.37
N SER A 470 -6.16 4.11 -26.87
CA SER A 470 -5.25 4.99 -26.10
C SER A 470 -5.99 5.87 -25.08
N GLN A 471 -7.24 6.20 -25.34
CA GLN A 471 -8.07 7.09 -24.52
C GLN A 471 -8.91 6.32 -23.48
N ARG A 472 -9.13 5.00 -23.69
CA ARG A 472 -9.87 4.15 -22.74
C ARG A 472 -9.15 4.05 -21.39
N ALA A 473 -7.82 4.03 -21.38
CA ALA A 473 -7.03 4.03 -20.16
C ALA A 473 -7.22 5.32 -19.32
N LEU A 474 -7.45 6.47 -19.98
CA LEU A 474 -7.80 7.72 -19.31
C LEU A 474 -9.22 7.68 -18.74
N LEU A 475 -10.16 7.05 -19.44
CA LEU A 475 -11.54 6.92 -18.98
C LEU A 475 -11.65 6.10 -17.67
N GLU A 476 -10.87 5.02 -17.54
CA GLU A 476 -10.86 4.18 -16.33
C GLU A 476 -10.38 4.90 -15.06
N VAL A 477 -9.60 5.96 -15.24
CA VAL A 477 -9.05 6.76 -14.14
C VAL A 477 -9.97 7.94 -13.75
N LEU A 478 -10.96 8.26 -14.60
CA LEU A 478 -11.92 9.35 -14.41
C LEU A 478 -13.25 8.82 -13.88
N GLU A 479 -13.74 9.36 -12.75
CA GLU A 479 -14.98 8.95 -12.11
C GLU A 479 -15.95 10.13 -11.98
N PRO A 480 -17.21 10.05 -12.46
CA PRO A 480 -18.23 11.06 -12.23
C PRO A 480 -18.61 11.11 -10.74
N VAL A 481 -18.44 12.28 -10.11
CA VAL A 481 -18.68 12.48 -8.66
C VAL A 481 -19.79 13.48 -8.33
N ALA A 482 -20.10 14.40 -9.25
CA ALA A 482 -21.23 15.29 -9.15
C ALA A 482 -21.72 15.68 -10.56
N ALA A 483 -23.03 15.83 -10.74
CA ALA A 483 -23.62 16.26 -11.99
C ALA A 483 -24.77 17.23 -11.74
N SER A 484 -24.84 18.27 -12.56
CA SER A 484 -25.93 19.21 -12.70
C SER A 484 -26.50 19.11 -14.11
N PRO A 485 -27.65 19.71 -14.44
CA PRO A 485 -28.22 19.62 -15.79
C PRO A 485 -27.32 20.11 -16.94
N THR A 486 -26.25 20.87 -16.64
CA THR A 486 -25.37 21.47 -17.65
C THR A 486 -23.87 21.14 -17.45
N GLN A 487 -23.48 20.64 -16.28
CA GLN A 487 -22.08 20.44 -15.96
C GLN A 487 -21.87 19.13 -15.18
N VAL A 488 -20.72 18.46 -15.42
CA VAL A 488 -20.33 17.22 -14.76
C VAL A 488 -18.95 17.39 -14.15
N VAL A 489 -18.79 17.00 -12.88
CA VAL A 489 -17.50 16.95 -12.21
C VAL A 489 -16.94 15.55 -12.30
N LEU A 490 -15.77 15.43 -12.93
CA LEU A 490 -15.00 14.18 -13.02
C LEU A 490 -13.81 14.24 -12.06
N LYS A 491 -13.72 13.25 -11.18
CA LYS A 491 -12.60 13.06 -10.27
C LYS A 491 -11.54 12.21 -10.95
N CYS A 492 -10.28 12.66 -10.96
CA CYS A 492 -9.15 11.88 -11.42
C CYS A 492 -8.42 11.23 -10.23
N LYS A 493 -8.23 9.91 -10.29
CA LYS A 493 -7.67 9.09 -9.21
C LYS A 493 -6.17 9.32 -8.98
N TYR A 494 -5.43 9.75 -10.02
CA TYR A 494 -3.98 9.96 -9.96
C TYR A 494 -3.61 11.34 -10.48
N GLU A 495 -2.71 12.04 -9.80
CA GLU A 495 -2.31 13.42 -10.09
C GLU A 495 -1.60 13.55 -11.46
N PHE A 496 -0.78 12.58 -11.83
CA PHE A 496 -0.15 12.53 -13.16
C PHE A 496 -1.15 12.48 -14.32
N TRP A 497 -2.22 11.68 -14.18
CA TRP A 497 -3.27 11.57 -15.19
C TRP A 497 -4.18 12.80 -15.21
N PHE A 498 -4.36 13.48 -14.08
CA PHE A 498 -5.06 14.76 -13.99
C PHE A 498 -4.34 15.84 -14.80
N GLU A 499 -3.02 15.99 -14.63
CA GLU A 499 -2.22 16.95 -15.40
C GLU A 499 -2.27 16.64 -16.91
N ARG A 500 -2.20 15.38 -17.28
CA ARG A 500 -2.29 14.95 -18.69
C ARG A 500 -3.67 15.21 -19.30
N ALA A 501 -4.74 14.91 -18.59
CA ALA A 501 -6.12 15.17 -19.04
C ALA A 501 -6.43 16.67 -19.15
N MET A 502 -5.86 17.50 -18.26
CA MET A 502 -5.98 18.97 -18.32
C MET A 502 -5.19 19.58 -19.48
N ALA A 503 -4.11 18.94 -19.91
CA ALA A 503 -3.29 19.41 -21.04
C ALA A 503 -3.89 19.03 -22.41
N ASP A 504 -4.80 18.05 -22.45
CA ASP A 504 -5.41 17.54 -23.69
C ASP A 504 -6.84 18.08 -23.87
N GLU A 505 -6.94 19.31 -24.37
CA GLU A 505 -8.25 19.96 -24.66
C GLU A 505 -9.08 19.19 -25.69
N ASN A 506 -8.43 18.46 -26.63
CA ASN A 506 -9.12 17.64 -27.63
C ASN A 506 -9.83 16.45 -26.97
N PHE A 507 -9.20 15.83 -25.98
CA PHE A 507 -9.78 14.72 -25.24
C PHE A 507 -11.02 15.15 -24.44
N ILE A 508 -10.97 16.29 -23.77
CA ILE A 508 -12.11 16.83 -23.02
C ILE A 508 -13.28 17.14 -23.97
N THR A 509 -13.00 17.78 -25.09
CA THR A 509 -14.02 18.10 -26.10
C THR A 509 -14.64 16.83 -26.70
N GLN A 510 -13.86 15.77 -26.93
CA GLN A 510 -14.39 14.48 -27.38
C GLN A 510 -15.29 13.83 -26.32
N LEU A 511 -14.91 13.89 -25.03
CA LEU A 511 -15.76 13.39 -23.94
C LEU A 511 -17.07 14.16 -23.84
N GLU A 512 -17.05 15.49 -23.95
CA GLU A 512 -18.26 16.33 -23.97
C GLU A 512 -19.18 15.99 -25.15
N ASN A 513 -18.63 15.85 -26.36
CA ASN A 513 -19.38 15.47 -27.56
C ASN A 513 -19.96 14.05 -27.47
N ASN A 514 -19.24 13.11 -26.88
CA ASN A 514 -19.74 11.75 -26.68
C ASN A 514 -20.84 11.69 -25.63
N LEU A 515 -20.72 12.46 -24.53
CA LEU A 515 -21.78 12.62 -23.53
C LEU A 515 -23.04 13.24 -24.17
N GLU A 516 -22.90 14.28 -25.01
CA GLU A 516 -24.01 14.90 -25.73
C GLU A 516 -24.72 13.89 -26.65
N LYS A 517 -24.00 13.03 -27.36
CA LYS A 517 -24.56 11.97 -28.22
C LYS A 517 -25.35 10.93 -27.42
N LEU A 518 -24.85 10.54 -26.26
CA LEU A 518 -25.45 9.47 -25.46
C LEU A 518 -26.62 9.95 -24.59
N THR A 519 -26.56 11.18 -24.08
CA THR A 519 -27.57 11.73 -23.15
C THR A 519 -28.54 12.67 -23.82
N GLN A 520 -28.27 13.13 -25.07
CA GLN A 520 -28.98 14.18 -25.79
C GLN A 520 -28.99 15.54 -25.06
N HIS A 521 -28.10 15.70 -24.06
CA HIS A 521 -27.92 16.96 -23.31
C HIS A 521 -26.45 17.38 -23.37
N LYS A 522 -26.23 18.69 -23.47
CA LYS A 522 -24.87 19.23 -23.53
C LYS A 522 -24.32 19.44 -22.13
N TYR A 523 -23.21 18.76 -21.81
CA TYR A 523 -22.55 18.89 -20.54
C TYR A 523 -21.15 19.49 -20.71
N GLN A 524 -20.78 20.39 -19.79
CA GLN A 524 -19.40 20.83 -19.63
C GLN A 524 -18.69 19.99 -18.56
N ILE A 525 -17.47 19.53 -18.85
CA ILE A 525 -16.69 18.71 -17.95
C ILE A 525 -15.78 19.59 -17.08
N VAL A 526 -15.81 19.37 -15.78
CA VAL A 526 -14.91 19.99 -14.80
C VAL A 526 -14.06 18.88 -14.16
N LEU A 527 -12.74 18.90 -14.42
CA LEU A 527 -11.82 17.93 -13.86
C LEU A 527 -11.32 18.37 -12.49
N VAL A 528 -11.23 17.43 -11.54
CA VAL A 528 -10.68 17.64 -10.21
C VAL A 528 -9.77 16.47 -9.81
N SER A 529 -8.68 16.74 -9.08
CA SER A 529 -7.86 15.68 -8.50
C SER A 529 -8.55 15.10 -7.25
N GLU A 530 -8.24 13.86 -6.90
CA GLU A 530 -8.83 13.17 -5.74
C GLU A 530 -8.58 13.93 -4.43
N ASN A 531 -7.38 14.47 -4.24
CA ASN A 531 -7.02 15.28 -3.06
C ASN A 531 -7.85 16.57 -2.99
N SER A 532 -7.99 17.28 -4.12
CA SER A 532 -8.79 18.53 -4.20
C SER A 532 -10.28 18.25 -3.98
N TRP A 533 -10.82 17.16 -4.55
CA TRP A 533 -12.22 16.79 -4.39
C TRP A 533 -12.60 16.54 -2.93
N THR A 534 -11.75 15.82 -2.20
CA THR A 534 -11.99 15.50 -0.78
C THR A 534 -12.10 16.76 0.06
N THR A 535 -11.21 17.73 -0.17
CA THR A 535 -11.18 19.02 0.53
C THR A 535 -12.42 19.87 0.17
N ILE A 536 -12.74 20.00 -1.12
CA ILE A 536 -13.89 20.79 -1.60
C ILE A 536 -15.21 20.24 -1.04
N ARG A 537 -15.37 18.91 -1.05
CA ARG A 537 -16.56 18.25 -0.52
C ARG A 537 -16.71 18.50 0.99
N GLN A 538 -15.62 18.43 1.75
CA GLN A 538 -15.66 18.70 3.20
C GLN A 538 -16.03 20.15 3.49
N GLU A 539 -15.46 21.11 2.78
CA GLU A 539 -15.79 22.53 2.93
C GLU A 539 -17.23 22.84 2.53
N TYR A 540 -17.71 22.24 1.43
CA TYR A 540 -19.09 22.42 0.98
C TYR A 540 -20.09 21.86 2.00
N VAL A 541 -19.86 20.65 2.51
CA VAL A 541 -20.72 20.02 3.53
C VAL A 541 -20.70 20.82 4.83
N LYS A 542 -19.56 21.40 5.22
CA LYS A 542 -19.45 22.25 6.41
C LYS A 542 -20.28 23.53 6.24
N LYS A 543 -20.14 24.22 5.12
CA LYS A 543 -20.96 25.41 4.80
C LYS A 543 -22.44 25.08 4.73
N TYR A 544 -22.82 23.99 4.10
CA TYR A 544 -24.21 23.55 4.01
C TYR A 544 -24.81 23.23 5.39
N LYS A 545 -24.06 22.59 6.29
CA LYS A 545 -24.47 22.37 7.68
C LYS A 545 -24.61 23.67 8.46
N GLU A 546 -23.69 24.62 8.28
CA GLU A 546 -23.78 25.94 8.90
C GLU A 546 -25.03 26.70 8.41
N HIS A 547 -25.35 26.65 7.12
CA HIS A 547 -26.59 27.22 6.57
C HIS A 547 -27.86 26.52 7.09
N LEU A 548 -27.84 25.20 7.25
CA LEU A 548 -28.97 24.46 7.84
C LEU A 548 -29.17 24.82 9.31
N ILE A 549 -28.09 24.99 10.08
CA ILE A 549 -28.17 25.40 11.48
C ILE A 549 -28.67 26.86 11.61
N ILE A 550 -28.27 27.73 10.70
CA ILE A 550 -28.78 29.12 10.65
C ILE A 550 -30.26 29.11 10.27
N ALA A 551 -30.64 28.36 9.24
CA ALA A 551 -32.05 28.23 8.83
C ALA A 551 -32.93 27.58 9.90
N GLN A 552 -32.41 26.60 10.64
CA GLN A 552 -33.12 26.05 11.79
C GLN A 552 -33.21 27.01 12.98
N LYS A 553 -32.22 27.89 13.19
CA LYS A 553 -32.30 28.95 14.19
C LYS A 553 -33.27 30.07 13.78
N GLU A 554 -33.33 30.39 12.51
CA GLU A 554 -34.33 31.38 11.98
C GLU A 554 -35.74 30.79 12.01
N LEU A 555 -35.92 29.49 11.74
CA LEU A 555 -37.21 28.79 11.92
C LEU A 555 -37.61 28.63 13.39
N ALA A 556 -36.63 28.54 14.30
CA ALA A 556 -36.88 28.46 15.74
C ALA A 556 -37.25 29.84 16.36
N SER A 557 -37.04 30.93 15.65
CA SER A 557 -37.45 32.28 16.12
C SER A 557 -38.88 32.67 15.77
N ASN A 558 -39.63 31.88 14.94
CA ASN A 558 -41.06 32.08 14.69
C ASN A 558 -41.78 30.73 14.36
N PRO A 559 -42.00 29.86 15.34
CA PRO A 559 -42.48 28.50 15.03
C PRO A 559 -43.99 28.34 14.92
N ASN A 560 -44.82 29.27 15.30
CA ASN A 560 -46.22 28.92 15.60
C ASN A 560 -47.28 29.39 14.62
N GLU A 561 -47.12 30.48 13.89
CA GLU A 561 -48.24 31.00 13.09
C GLU A 561 -48.42 30.34 11.71
N GLU A 562 -47.36 30.02 10.99
CA GLU A 562 -47.48 29.45 9.64
C GLU A 562 -47.82 27.94 9.65
N VAL A 563 -47.32 27.19 10.60
CA VAL A 563 -47.64 25.76 10.75
C VAL A 563 -49.09 25.59 11.21
N ILE A 564 -49.55 26.42 12.12
CA ILE A 564 -50.94 26.43 12.59
C ILE A 564 -51.88 26.84 11.47
N LYS A 565 -51.55 27.88 10.67
CA LYS A 565 -52.33 28.27 9.49
C LYS A 565 -52.42 27.16 8.44
N LYS A 566 -51.33 26.45 8.18
CA LYS A 566 -51.26 25.36 7.19
C LYS A 566 -51.97 24.11 7.70
N ALA A 567 -51.88 23.81 8.99
CA ALA A 567 -52.63 22.71 9.63
C ALA A 567 -54.15 22.99 9.64
N LYS A 568 -54.56 24.20 9.97
CA LYS A 568 -55.97 24.61 9.91
C LYS A 568 -56.53 24.62 8.49
N SER A 569 -55.74 24.96 7.47
CA SER A 569 -56.17 24.90 6.06
C SER A 569 -56.30 23.48 5.51
N LEU A 570 -55.58 22.49 6.08
CA LEU A 570 -55.59 21.10 5.62
C LEU A 570 -56.62 20.24 6.41
N PHE A 571 -56.87 20.53 7.68
CA PHE A 571 -57.63 19.69 8.57
C PHE A 571 -58.83 20.37 9.25
N GLY A 572 -59.09 21.65 8.94
CA GLY A 572 -60.25 22.41 9.43
C GLY A 572 -60.36 22.42 10.97
N ASP A 573 -61.58 22.23 11.49
CA ASP A 573 -61.90 22.27 12.93
C ASP A 573 -61.35 21.10 13.76
N LEU A 574 -60.60 20.17 13.15
CA LEU A 574 -59.96 19.05 13.83
C LEU A 574 -58.60 19.40 14.47
N VAL A 575 -58.08 20.61 14.25
CA VAL A 575 -56.81 21.06 14.80
C VAL A 575 -57.02 21.76 16.13
N ASN A 576 -56.73 21.07 17.23
CA ASN A 576 -56.66 21.69 18.57
C ASN A 576 -55.23 22.15 18.87
N VAL A 577 -55.04 23.42 19.05
CA VAL A 577 -53.77 24.02 19.48
C VAL A 577 -53.77 24.03 21.01
N LYS A 578 -52.84 23.26 21.64
CA LYS A 578 -52.55 23.36 23.08
C LYS A 578 -51.30 24.20 23.26
N ASP A 579 -51.35 25.20 24.08
CA ASP A 579 -50.18 25.98 24.51
C ASP A 579 -49.39 25.21 25.55
N ASP A 580 -48.02 25.28 25.48
CA ASP A 580 -47.09 24.60 26.40
C ASP A 580 -47.18 25.08 27.87
N SER A 581 -48.11 25.94 28.21
CA SER A 581 -48.35 26.36 29.59
C SER A 581 -49.26 25.42 30.40
N ASP A 582 -49.72 24.30 29.78
CA ASP A 582 -50.64 23.32 30.41
C ASP A 582 -50.03 21.89 30.57
N LEU A 583 -48.67 21.83 30.57
CA LEU A 583 -47.93 20.58 30.89
C LEU A 583 -47.05 20.76 32.13
#